data_c06c063bc9d52492e7e211672c9463bf
#
_entry.id   c06c063bc9d52492e7e211672c9463bf
#
_cell.length_a   1.000
_cell.length_b   1.000
_cell.length_c   1.000
_cell.angle_alpha   90.00
_cell.angle_beta   90.00
_cell.angle_gamma   90.00
#
_symmetry.space_group_name_H-M   'P 1'
#
loop_
_entity.id
_entity.type
_entity.pdbx_description
1 polymer ?
#
loop_
_entity_poly.entity_id
_entity_poly.type
_entity_poly.pdbx_seq_one_letter_code
_entity_poly.pdbx_strand_id
1 'polypeptide(L)'
;MHDTRNHHLHAGSRAHIRLSDVHVTLGDRPVLTGVDLTLAAGSAMALVGENGRGKTTLLDVMAGARTPDSGSVTRLGTVGTVEQDLDVSDSRTVGDAVAVAITDSLRALRELDRAGEALADGRPGADDDYAAALDRATTLDAWDADRRVDIALAGLAACPDRSRPLATLSVGQRYRVRLACVLGARPDLLLLDEPTNHLDASGLEFLTTQLRQHPGGLVVASHDRALLRDVTTQFIDLDPSQSGRPQVYGDGYDGWIEGRRAVRARWEQAHADQRLEHERLTRAAEAARGKLRDSWRPGKGHGRHERATRAAGTVQAFNRRSEELERHRVTVPEPPAQFRWPEWDVPAGRQVLVCHDPTVAGRLQTPVSVTIDTGDRLLLTGPNGSGKSTLLALMAGGLEPDSGRIDRHPGIRISALSQEIPDWDGRRTGVEIYRVHVDRLGNGHAPGLATTGLLASGAAGTRVGRMSQGQQRRLHLALCLAEQPDLLILDEPTNHLSFALVDALTDGLGSASCAVVVATHDRQLLRDLAGWPTVDLTRLPIRSGSNGEH
;
A
#
# COMPACT_ATOMS: atom_id res chain seq x y z
N MET A 1 -9.86 10.99 30.64
CA MET A 1 -11.14 10.68 31.25
C MET A 1 -12.25 11.12 30.31
N HIS A 2 -12.56 10.31 29.28
CA HIS A 2 -13.83 10.33 28.52
C HIS A 2 -14.00 8.95 27.93
N ASP A 3 -14.62 8.07 28.75
CA ASP A 3 -15.12 6.78 28.32
C ASP A 3 -16.53 7.00 27.75
N THR A 4 -16.61 7.40 26.48
CA THR A 4 -17.86 7.42 25.71
C THR A 4 -17.86 6.22 24.76
N ARG A 5 -17.78 5.01 25.32
CA ARG A 5 -18.19 3.81 24.60
C ARG A 5 -19.72 3.86 24.49
N ASN A 6 -20.22 4.39 23.38
CA ASN A 6 -21.58 4.13 22.96
C ASN A 6 -21.74 2.62 22.82
N HIS A 7 -22.36 1.97 23.80
CA HIS A 7 -22.79 0.58 23.71
C HIS A 7 -23.90 0.50 22.66
N HIS A 8 -23.50 0.39 21.39
CA HIS A 8 -24.46 0.08 20.34
C HIS A 8 -24.85 -1.38 20.48
N LEU A 9 -26.17 -1.64 20.53
CA LEU A 9 -26.71 -3.00 20.51
C LEU A 9 -26.35 -3.66 19.17
N HIS A 10 -26.09 -4.97 19.19
CA HIS A 10 -25.91 -5.75 17.97
C HIS A 10 -27.09 -5.52 17.01
N ALA A 11 -26.80 -5.11 15.81
CA ALA A 11 -27.79 -4.76 14.78
C ALA A 11 -27.91 -5.84 13.70
N GLY A 12 -26.99 -6.84 13.69
CA GLY A 12 -26.97 -7.93 12.73
C GLY A 12 -26.97 -7.42 11.28
N SER A 13 -27.90 -7.89 10.46
CA SER A 13 -28.00 -7.50 9.04
C SER A 13 -28.33 -6.01 8.79
N ARG A 14 -28.77 -5.27 9.82
CA ARG A 14 -29.05 -3.83 9.75
C ARG A 14 -27.85 -2.97 10.11
N ALA A 15 -26.75 -3.58 10.57
CA ALA A 15 -25.56 -2.88 10.96
C ALA A 15 -24.95 -2.10 9.79
N HIS A 16 -24.63 -0.84 10.02
CA HIS A 16 -23.99 -0.01 9.02
C HIS A 16 -23.25 1.19 9.62
N ILE A 17 -22.25 1.68 8.90
CA ILE A 17 -21.65 3.00 9.07
C ILE A 17 -21.86 3.77 7.77
N ARG A 18 -22.44 4.96 7.87
CA ARG A 18 -22.61 5.86 6.73
C ARG A 18 -21.93 7.18 6.98
N LEU A 19 -21.06 7.56 6.05
CA LEU A 19 -20.40 8.86 5.98
C LEU A 19 -21.02 9.66 4.85
N SER A 20 -21.28 10.95 5.08
CA SER A 20 -21.82 11.86 4.07
C SER A 20 -21.03 13.16 4.11
N ASP A 21 -20.34 13.47 3.00
CA ASP A 21 -19.51 14.66 2.76
C ASP A 21 -18.53 14.95 3.91
N VAL A 22 -17.83 13.92 4.38
CA VAL A 22 -16.92 14.01 5.54
C VAL A 22 -15.62 14.66 5.16
N HIS A 23 -15.22 15.67 5.97
CA HIS A 23 -13.94 16.38 5.84
C HIS A 23 -13.18 16.33 7.16
N VAL A 24 -11.85 16.15 7.06
CA VAL A 24 -10.93 16.18 8.20
C VAL A 24 -9.63 16.87 7.83
N THR A 25 -9.22 17.82 8.67
CA THR A 25 -7.96 18.55 8.56
C THR A 25 -7.07 18.24 9.77
N LEU A 26 -5.81 17.97 9.57
CA LEU A 26 -4.82 17.78 10.62
C LEU A 26 -3.80 18.92 10.58
N GLY A 27 -3.86 19.79 11.59
CA GLY A 27 -3.16 21.09 11.54
C GLY A 27 -3.70 21.93 10.38
N ASP A 28 -2.82 22.34 9.45
CA ASP A 28 -3.21 23.13 8.27
C ASP A 28 -3.41 22.25 7.01
N ARG A 29 -3.32 20.93 7.14
CA ARG A 29 -3.38 20.02 6.00
C ARG A 29 -4.73 19.30 5.93
N PRO A 30 -5.52 19.47 4.85
CA PRO A 30 -6.68 18.63 4.60
C PRO A 30 -6.23 17.20 4.32
N VAL A 31 -6.80 16.24 5.06
CA VAL A 31 -6.47 14.80 4.97
C VAL A 31 -7.61 14.02 4.33
N LEU A 32 -8.84 14.33 4.73
CA LEU A 32 -10.04 13.78 4.10
C LEU A 32 -10.86 14.92 3.50
N THR A 33 -11.34 14.75 2.26
CA THR A 33 -12.08 15.79 1.55
C THR A 33 -13.30 15.17 0.86
N GLY A 34 -14.50 15.44 1.41
CA GLY A 34 -15.76 15.03 0.82
C GLY A 34 -15.90 13.51 0.69
N VAL A 35 -15.70 12.78 1.80
CA VAL A 35 -15.82 11.32 1.82
C VAL A 35 -17.29 10.92 1.94
N ASP A 36 -17.80 10.24 0.92
CA ASP A 36 -19.10 9.59 0.92
C ASP A 36 -18.92 8.08 0.88
N LEU A 37 -19.41 7.37 1.91
CA LEU A 37 -19.20 5.94 2.06
C LEU A 37 -20.31 5.30 2.87
N THR A 38 -20.69 4.08 2.50
CA THR A 38 -21.58 3.24 3.33
C THR A 38 -20.98 1.85 3.47
N LEU A 39 -20.62 1.47 4.70
CA LEU A 39 -20.28 0.10 5.09
C LEU A 39 -21.55 -0.54 5.65
N ALA A 40 -21.98 -1.64 5.06
CA ALA A 40 -23.13 -2.43 5.53
C ALA A 40 -22.70 -3.84 5.94
N ALA A 41 -23.54 -4.56 6.66
CA ALA A 41 -23.31 -5.97 6.95
C ALA A 41 -23.12 -6.75 5.65
N GLY A 42 -22.13 -7.67 5.65
CA GLY A 42 -21.73 -8.44 4.47
C GLY A 42 -20.90 -7.69 3.42
N SER A 43 -20.63 -6.38 3.60
CA SER A 43 -19.71 -5.63 2.76
C SER A 43 -18.27 -5.87 3.22
N ALA A 44 -17.35 -6.12 2.29
CA ALA A 44 -15.92 -6.22 2.56
C ALA A 44 -15.16 -5.21 1.71
N MET A 45 -14.59 -4.19 2.36
CA MET A 45 -13.94 -3.05 1.71
C MET A 45 -12.46 -2.98 2.05
N ALA A 46 -11.64 -2.75 1.05
CA ALA A 46 -10.24 -2.36 1.20
C ALA A 46 -10.12 -0.84 1.29
N LEU A 47 -9.32 -0.34 2.21
CA LEU A 47 -8.93 1.06 2.27
C LEU A 47 -7.47 1.18 1.83
N VAL A 48 -7.26 1.75 0.64
CA VAL A 48 -5.95 1.83 0.00
C VAL A 48 -5.50 3.28 -0.19
N GLY A 49 -4.22 3.48 -0.38
CA GLY A 49 -3.57 4.77 -0.60
C GLY A 49 -2.18 4.81 0.03
N GLU A 50 -1.34 5.75 -0.42
CA GLU A 50 0.00 5.96 0.15
C GLU A 50 -0.04 6.31 1.64
N ASN A 51 1.10 6.14 2.32
CA ASN A 51 1.21 6.54 3.73
C ASN A 51 0.95 8.05 3.91
N GLY A 52 0.18 8.39 4.94
CA GLY A 52 -0.22 9.78 5.20
C GLY A 52 -1.39 10.29 4.35
N ARG A 53 -2.10 9.41 3.63
CA ARG A 53 -3.33 9.77 2.87
C ARG A 53 -4.61 9.73 3.70
N GLY A 54 -4.52 9.37 4.99
CA GLY A 54 -5.66 9.43 5.88
C GLY A 54 -6.38 8.11 6.11
N LYS A 55 -5.75 6.94 5.81
CA LYS A 55 -6.33 5.62 6.08
C LYS A 55 -6.74 5.48 7.54
N THR A 56 -5.80 5.63 8.47
CA THR A 56 -6.06 5.59 9.92
C THR A 56 -7.09 6.65 10.34
N THR A 57 -6.97 7.88 9.82
CA THR A 57 -7.92 8.96 10.12
C THR A 57 -9.35 8.60 9.71
N LEU A 58 -9.53 7.96 8.54
CA LEU A 58 -10.85 7.53 8.10
C LEU A 58 -11.39 6.39 8.98
N LEU A 59 -10.56 5.41 9.34
CA LEU A 59 -10.94 4.36 10.28
C LEU A 59 -11.32 4.93 11.66
N ASP A 60 -10.56 5.92 12.19
CA ASP A 60 -10.88 6.61 13.44
C ASP A 60 -12.23 7.34 13.37
N VAL A 61 -12.51 8.00 12.25
CA VAL A 61 -13.81 8.65 12.01
C VAL A 61 -14.91 7.61 11.93
N MET A 62 -14.71 6.49 11.24
CA MET A 62 -15.67 5.39 11.17
C MET A 62 -15.92 4.74 12.52
N ALA A 63 -14.87 4.55 13.32
CA ALA A 63 -14.96 4.00 14.67
C ALA A 63 -15.61 4.96 15.70
N GLY A 64 -15.62 6.27 15.43
CA GLY A 64 -16.06 7.29 16.37
C GLY A 64 -14.98 7.78 17.31
N ALA A 65 -13.74 7.36 17.13
CA ALA A 65 -12.59 7.85 17.89
C ALA A 65 -12.23 9.30 17.51
N ARG A 66 -12.63 9.73 16.29
CA ARG A 66 -12.44 11.10 15.80
C ARG A 66 -13.74 11.70 15.26
N THR A 67 -14.00 12.95 15.63
CA THR A 67 -15.10 13.73 15.04
C THR A 67 -14.60 14.41 13.76
N PRO A 68 -15.35 14.37 12.64
CA PRO A 68 -14.99 15.12 11.43
C PRO A 68 -15.20 16.62 11.63
N ASP A 69 -14.48 17.46 10.86
CA ASP A 69 -14.63 18.91 10.87
C ASP A 69 -15.96 19.34 10.23
N SER A 70 -16.41 18.61 9.21
CA SER A 70 -17.72 18.78 8.58
C SER A 70 -18.23 17.47 7.98
N GLY A 71 -19.50 17.46 7.60
CA GLY A 71 -20.20 16.25 7.15
C GLY A 71 -20.90 15.53 8.32
N SER A 72 -21.37 14.32 8.06
CA SER A 72 -22.08 13.53 9.08
C SER A 72 -21.66 12.06 9.05
N VAL A 73 -21.70 11.42 10.22
CA VAL A 73 -21.42 9.99 10.39
C VAL A 73 -22.54 9.34 11.20
N THR A 74 -23.19 8.36 10.60
CA THR A 74 -24.23 7.56 11.28
C THR A 74 -23.70 6.15 11.49
N ARG A 75 -23.89 5.58 12.68
CA ARG A 75 -23.45 4.23 13.06
C ARG A 75 -24.61 3.47 13.68
N LEU A 76 -24.80 2.25 13.26
CA LEU A 76 -25.72 1.29 13.83
C LEU A 76 -25.02 -0.06 13.94
N GLY A 77 -25.02 -0.67 15.12
CA GLY A 77 -24.37 -1.92 15.43
C GLY A 77 -23.04 -1.75 16.18
N THR A 78 -22.47 -2.88 16.59
CA THR A 78 -21.20 -2.92 17.32
C THR A 78 -20.02 -2.76 16.36
N VAL A 79 -19.00 -1.98 16.77
CA VAL A 79 -17.79 -1.72 15.97
C VAL A 79 -16.59 -2.28 16.71
N GLY A 80 -15.85 -3.18 16.05
CA GLY A 80 -14.56 -3.72 16.53
C GLY A 80 -13.40 -3.04 15.81
N THR A 81 -12.42 -2.59 16.59
CA THR A 81 -11.17 -2.00 16.07
C THR A 81 -9.97 -2.59 16.78
N VAL A 82 -8.84 -2.65 16.07
CA VAL A 82 -7.54 -2.98 16.67
C VAL A 82 -6.68 -1.74 16.64
N GLU A 83 -6.50 -1.10 17.81
CA GLU A 83 -5.63 0.08 17.94
C GLU A 83 -4.16 -0.37 17.96
N GLN A 84 -3.26 0.41 17.39
CA GLN A 84 -1.83 0.09 17.32
C GLN A 84 -1.12 0.28 18.67
N ASP A 85 -1.54 1.25 19.50
CA ASP A 85 -0.94 1.54 20.79
C ASP A 85 -1.78 1.03 21.96
N LEU A 86 -1.14 0.25 22.83
CA LEU A 86 -1.63 -0.04 24.17
C LEU A 86 -0.97 0.92 25.15
N ASP A 87 -1.78 1.56 25.96
CA ASP A 87 -1.29 2.23 27.16
C ASP A 87 -0.57 1.20 28.04
N VAL A 88 0.76 1.28 28.08
CA VAL A 88 1.63 0.31 28.78
C VAL A 88 1.51 0.40 30.30
N SER A 89 0.78 1.41 30.80
CA SER A 89 0.54 1.65 32.23
C SER A 89 -0.45 0.68 32.89
N ASP A 90 -0.99 -0.27 32.11
CA ASP A 90 -2.12 -1.09 32.54
C ASP A 90 -1.65 -2.42 33.14
N SER A 91 -2.03 -2.67 34.36
CA SER A 91 -1.82 -3.94 35.07
C SER A 91 -2.72 -5.09 34.57
N ARG A 92 -3.48 -4.87 33.50
CA ARG A 92 -4.40 -5.86 32.92
C ARG A 92 -3.67 -7.10 32.40
N THR A 93 -4.32 -8.24 32.58
CA THR A 93 -3.88 -9.54 32.05
C THR A 93 -4.48 -9.82 30.67
N VAL A 94 -3.99 -10.88 30.01
CA VAL A 94 -4.61 -11.41 28.79
C VAL A 94 -6.09 -11.77 29.06
N GLY A 95 -6.38 -12.38 30.22
CA GLY A 95 -7.75 -12.71 30.62
C GLY A 95 -8.67 -11.52 30.74
N ASP A 96 -8.17 -10.40 31.30
CA ASP A 96 -8.94 -9.15 31.36
C ASP A 96 -9.24 -8.59 29.98
N ALA A 97 -8.28 -8.63 29.06
CA ALA A 97 -8.50 -8.21 27.67
C ALA A 97 -9.57 -9.05 26.98
N VAL A 98 -9.55 -10.35 27.19
CA VAL A 98 -10.57 -11.26 26.65
C VAL A 98 -11.93 -10.99 27.26
N ALA A 99 -12.04 -10.87 28.59
CA ALA A 99 -13.31 -10.58 29.26
C ALA A 99 -13.93 -9.24 28.79
N VAL A 100 -13.10 -8.24 28.55
CA VAL A 100 -13.54 -6.96 27.96
C VAL A 100 -14.06 -7.15 26.54
N ALA A 101 -13.37 -7.93 25.71
CA ALA A 101 -13.76 -8.13 24.33
C ALA A 101 -15.10 -8.86 24.18
N ILE A 102 -15.39 -9.84 25.04
CA ILE A 102 -16.64 -10.63 25.01
C ILE A 102 -17.65 -10.17 26.06
N THR A 103 -17.53 -8.94 26.58
CA THR A 103 -18.41 -8.42 27.66
C THR A 103 -19.90 -8.54 27.34
N ASP A 104 -20.29 -8.28 26.08
CA ASP A 104 -21.70 -8.34 25.67
C ASP A 104 -22.22 -9.79 25.68
N SER A 105 -21.42 -10.75 25.24
CA SER A 105 -21.75 -12.17 25.33
C SER A 105 -21.88 -12.63 26.79
N LEU A 106 -20.92 -12.25 27.65
CA LEU A 106 -20.98 -12.58 29.08
C LEU A 106 -22.16 -11.92 29.77
N ARG A 107 -22.56 -10.73 29.33
CA ARG A 107 -23.75 -10.02 29.85
C ARG A 107 -25.02 -10.76 29.43
N ALA A 108 -25.14 -11.12 28.15
CA ALA A 108 -26.30 -11.84 27.64
C ALA A 108 -26.52 -13.19 28.35
N LEU A 109 -25.44 -13.94 28.63
CA LEU A 109 -25.53 -15.19 29.38
C LEU A 109 -26.01 -14.94 30.82
N ARG A 110 -25.47 -13.95 31.52
CA ARG A 110 -25.91 -13.58 32.87
C ARG A 110 -27.36 -13.08 32.92
N GLU A 111 -27.83 -12.40 31.88
CA GLU A 111 -29.22 -11.97 31.74
C GLU A 111 -30.13 -13.17 31.52
N LEU A 112 -29.70 -14.14 30.70
CA LEU A 112 -30.41 -15.38 30.45
C LEU A 112 -30.56 -16.23 31.74
N ASP A 113 -29.46 -16.38 32.51
CA ASP A 113 -29.47 -17.10 33.78
C ASP A 113 -30.48 -16.48 34.76
N ARG A 114 -30.44 -15.14 34.92
CA ARG A 114 -31.39 -14.42 35.81
C ARG A 114 -32.84 -14.52 35.34
N ALA A 115 -33.06 -14.45 34.00
CA ALA A 115 -34.40 -14.62 33.47
C ALA A 115 -34.91 -16.07 33.66
N GLY A 116 -34.02 -17.07 33.55
CA GLY A 116 -34.34 -18.47 33.87
C GLY A 116 -34.73 -18.68 35.33
N GLU A 117 -34.00 -18.08 36.28
CA GLU A 117 -34.34 -18.09 37.70
C GLU A 117 -35.72 -17.41 37.97
N ALA A 118 -35.97 -16.26 37.36
CA ALA A 118 -37.25 -15.54 37.49
C ALA A 118 -38.42 -16.37 36.92
N LEU A 119 -38.20 -17.07 35.80
CA LEU A 119 -39.20 -17.96 35.20
C LEU A 119 -39.49 -19.16 36.13
N ALA A 120 -38.47 -19.76 36.71
CA ALA A 120 -38.60 -20.89 37.66
C ALA A 120 -39.35 -20.45 38.92
N ASP A 121 -39.20 -19.19 39.38
CA ASP A 121 -39.93 -18.61 40.50
C ASP A 121 -41.38 -18.23 40.16
N GLY A 122 -41.80 -18.34 38.88
CA GLY A 122 -43.13 -17.98 38.43
C GLY A 122 -43.44 -16.50 38.47
N ARG A 123 -42.44 -15.62 38.30
CA ARG A 123 -42.63 -14.15 38.32
C ARG A 123 -43.46 -13.68 37.14
N PRO A 124 -44.38 -12.73 37.27
CA PRO A 124 -45.16 -12.20 36.16
C PRO A 124 -44.26 -11.62 35.06
N GLY A 125 -44.48 -12.00 33.79
CA GLY A 125 -43.71 -11.54 32.62
C GLY A 125 -42.33 -12.20 32.43
N ALA A 126 -41.96 -13.18 33.29
CA ALA A 126 -40.67 -13.86 33.22
C ALA A 126 -40.50 -14.73 31.97
N ASP A 127 -41.58 -15.16 31.35
CA ASP A 127 -41.59 -15.85 30.07
C ASP A 127 -41.15 -14.98 28.90
N ASP A 128 -41.66 -13.74 28.83
CA ASP A 128 -41.24 -12.76 27.82
C ASP A 128 -39.77 -12.33 28.04
N ASP A 129 -39.37 -12.09 29.30
CA ASP A 129 -37.98 -11.73 29.67
C ASP A 129 -37.01 -12.86 29.30
N TYR A 130 -37.37 -14.12 29.57
CA TYR A 130 -36.55 -15.29 29.21
C TYR A 130 -36.43 -15.42 27.68
N ALA A 131 -37.53 -15.30 26.94
CA ALA A 131 -37.52 -15.35 25.49
C ALA A 131 -36.60 -14.28 24.88
N ALA A 132 -36.71 -13.04 25.39
CA ALA A 132 -35.86 -11.94 24.94
C ALA A 132 -34.38 -12.14 25.28
N ALA A 133 -34.06 -12.65 26.46
CA ALA A 133 -32.69 -12.97 26.87
C ALA A 133 -32.09 -14.12 26.05
N LEU A 134 -32.88 -15.13 25.77
CA LEU A 134 -32.47 -16.28 24.93
C LEU A 134 -32.21 -15.85 23.48
N ASP A 135 -33.09 -15.03 22.90
CA ASP A 135 -32.89 -14.47 21.57
C ASP A 135 -31.60 -13.65 21.48
N ARG A 136 -31.33 -12.81 22.49
CA ARG A 136 -30.10 -12.02 22.57
C ARG A 136 -28.85 -12.92 22.68
N ALA A 137 -28.86 -13.91 23.58
CA ALA A 137 -27.74 -14.84 23.74
C ALA A 137 -27.49 -15.66 22.47
N THR A 138 -28.56 -16.06 21.75
CA THR A 138 -28.50 -16.76 20.48
C THR A 138 -27.95 -15.89 19.38
N THR A 139 -28.43 -14.64 19.25
CA THR A 139 -27.95 -13.66 18.24
C THR A 139 -26.45 -13.38 18.40
N LEU A 140 -25.96 -13.32 19.65
CA LEU A 140 -24.53 -13.11 19.94
C LEU A 140 -23.70 -14.40 19.84
N ASP A 141 -24.33 -15.55 19.66
CA ASP A 141 -23.64 -16.84 19.80
C ASP A 141 -22.78 -16.86 21.08
N ALA A 142 -23.43 -16.45 22.19
CA ALA A 142 -22.73 -16.04 23.41
C ALA A 142 -22.00 -17.19 24.10
N TRP A 143 -22.49 -18.42 24.00
CA TRP A 143 -21.90 -19.64 24.60
C TRP A 143 -20.51 -19.97 24.02
N ASP A 144 -20.31 -19.69 22.74
CA ASP A 144 -19.05 -19.97 22.05
C ASP A 144 -18.06 -18.80 22.04
N ALA A 145 -18.39 -17.66 22.66
CA ALA A 145 -17.59 -16.43 22.59
C ALA A 145 -16.16 -16.64 23.13
N ASP A 146 -16.01 -17.27 24.29
CA ASP A 146 -14.70 -17.53 24.90
C ASP A 146 -13.88 -18.52 24.08
N ARG A 147 -14.51 -19.60 23.60
CA ARG A 147 -13.89 -20.58 22.70
C ARG A 147 -13.42 -19.96 21.38
N ARG A 148 -14.19 -19.05 20.80
CA ARG A 148 -13.77 -18.33 19.58
C ARG A 148 -12.50 -17.52 19.80
N VAL A 149 -12.37 -16.87 20.95
CA VAL A 149 -11.15 -16.16 21.31
C VAL A 149 -9.97 -17.11 21.48
N ASP A 150 -10.17 -18.28 22.13
CA ASP A 150 -9.10 -19.28 22.27
C ASP A 150 -8.62 -19.81 20.91
N ILE A 151 -9.54 -20.08 19.98
CA ILE A 151 -9.20 -20.47 18.61
C ILE A 151 -8.39 -19.36 17.93
N ALA A 152 -8.78 -18.09 18.12
CA ALA A 152 -8.08 -16.96 17.52
C ALA A 152 -6.70 -16.75 18.16
N LEU A 153 -6.55 -16.90 19.47
CA LEU A 153 -5.26 -16.86 20.15
C LEU A 153 -4.31 -17.94 19.61
N ALA A 154 -4.80 -19.16 19.47
CA ALA A 154 -4.01 -20.27 18.91
C ALA A 154 -3.63 -20.01 17.43
N GLY A 155 -4.60 -19.62 16.61
CA GLY A 155 -4.41 -19.40 15.17
C GLY A 155 -3.45 -18.24 14.84
N LEU A 156 -3.38 -17.22 15.70
CA LEU A 156 -2.47 -16.10 15.57
C LEU A 156 -1.13 -16.31 16.32
N ALA A 157 -0.87 -17.48 16.88
CA ALA A 157 0.26 -17.76 17.77
C ALA A 157 0.42 -16.66 18.84
N ALA A 158 -0.70 -16.21 19.41
CA ALA A 158 -0.75 -15.24 20.49
C ALA A 158 -0.57 -15.93 21.85
N CYS A 159 -0.33 -15.14 22.92
CA CYS A 159 -0.15 -15.68 24.27
C CYS A 159 -1.44 -16.32 24.78
N PRO A 160 -1.49 -17.65 25.06
CA PRO A 160 -2.68 -18.33 25.56
C PRO A 160 -2.86 -18.20 27.08
N ASP A 161 -1.81 -17.81 27.81
CA ASP A 161 -1.83 -17.70 29.27
C ASP A 161 -2.65 -16.48 29.70
N ARG A 162 -3.88 -16.74 30.15
CA ARG A 162 -4.85 -15.73 30.59
C ARG A 162 -4.37 -14.94 31.81
N SER A 163 -3.49 -15.49 32.65
CA SER A 163 -2.96 -14.83 33.86
C SER A 163 -1.82 -13.87 33.55
N ARG A 164 -1.23 -13.95 32.37
CA ARG A 164 -0.03 -13.19 32.01
C ARG A 164 -0.35 -11.69 31.84
N PRO A 165 0.38 -10.79 32.55
CA PRO A 165 0.19 -9.35 32.39
C PRO A 165 0.57 -8.89 30.98
N LEU A 166 -0.27 -8.04 30.35
CA LEU A 166 -0.04 -7.51 29.00
C LEU A 166 1.27 -6.72 28.89
N ALA A 167 1.67 -6.04 29.98
CA ALA A 167 2.92 -5.30 30.03
C ALA A 167 4.18 -6.16 29.85
N THR A 168 4.10 -7.48 30.13
CA THR A 168 5.23 -8.42 29.97
C THR A 168 5.37 -8.97 28.55
N LEU A 169 4.39 -8.70 27.69
CA LEU A 169 4.38 -9.16 26.31
C LEU A 169 5.14 -8.17 25.41
N SER A 170 5.79 -8.68 24.36
CA SER A 170 6.32 -7.82 23.30
C SER A 170 5.18 -7.08 22.57
N VAL A 171 5.52 -6.00 21.85
CA VAL A 171 4.53 -5.23 21.05
C VAL A 171 3.75 -6.15 20.10
N GLY A 172 4.46 -7.01 19.37
CA GLY A 172 3.83 -7.96 18.44
C GLY A 172 2.95 -9.00 19.15
N GLN A 173 3.35 -9.49 20.34
CA GLN A 173 2.51 -10.40 21.12
C GLN A 173 1.25 -9.74 21.64
N ARG A 174 1.34 -8.50 22.13
CA ARG A 174 0.17 -7.71 22.54
C ARG A 174 -0.79 -7.47 21.38
N TYR A 175 -0.24 -7.09 20.23
CA TYR A 175 -1.04 -6.88 19.02
C TYR A 175 -1.83 -8.15 18.64
N ARG A 176 -1.17 -9.32 18.60
CA ARG A 176 -1.82 -10.60 18.29
C ARG A 176 -2.92 -10.98 19.29
N VAL A 177 -2.71 -10.73 20.59
CA VAL A 177 -3.76 -10.94 21.61
C VAL A 177 -4.98 -10.06 21.33
N ARG A 178 -4.78 -8.77 21.02
CA ARG A 178 -5.90 -7.86 20.71
C ARG A 178 -6.64 -8.26 19.44
N LEU A 179 -5.90 -8.59 18.39
CA LEU A 179 -6.50 -9.05 17.15
C LEU A 179 -7.33 -10.33 17.39
N ALA A 180 -6.81 -11.29 18.19
CA ALA A 180 -7.55 -12.48 18.57
C ALA A 180 -8.84 -12.15 19.34
N CYS A 181 -8.77 -11.21 20.28
CA CYS A 181 -9.93 -10.75 21.06
C CYS A 181 -11.01 -10.14 20.15
N VAL A 182 -10.64 -9.28 19.22
CA VAL A 182 -11.60 -8.63 18.30
C VAL A 182 -12.21 -9.63 17.32
N LEU A 183 -11.41 -10.54 16.78
CA LEU A 183 -11.91 -11.61 15.88
C LEU A 183 -12.87 -12.55 16.62
N GLY A 184 -12.53 -12.97 17.86
CA GLY A 184 -13.38 -13.85 18.68
C GLY A 184 -14.67 -13.19 19.16
N ALA A 185 -14.67 -11.86 19.38
CA ALA A 185 -15.84 -11.09 19.76
C ALA A 185 -16.90 -10.98 18.65
N ARG A 186 -16.50 -11.13 17.38
CA ARG A 186 -17.39 -11.02 16.19
C ARG A 186 -18.29 -9.78 16.20
N PRO A 187 -17.75 -8.56 16.18
CA PRO A 187 -18.56 -7.35 16.10
C PRO A 187 -19.36 -7.31 14.79
N ASP A 188 -20.46 -6.53 14.73
CA ASP A 188 -21.23 -6.33 13.50
C ASP A 188 -20.41 -5.68 12.39
N LEU A 189 -19.49 -4.78 12.76
CA LEU A 189 -18.64 -4.05 11.84
C LEU A 189 -17.20 -4.12 12.34
N LEU A 190 -16.29 -4.55 11.48
CA LEU A 190 -14.89 -4.75 11.81
C LEU A 190 -14.01 -3.79 11.00
N LEU A 191 -13.24 -2.96 11.70
CA LEU A 191 -12.34 -1.97 11.11
C LEU A 191 -10.90 -2.30 11.51
N LEU A 192 -10.06 -2.65 10.53
CA LEU A 192 -8.69 -3.11 10.76
C LEU A 192 -7.68 -2.21 10.06
N ASP A 193 -6.71 -1.69 10.81
CA ASP A 193 -5.57 -0.94 10.29
C ASP A 193 -4.31 -1.78 10.36
N GLU A 194 -3.76 -2.11 9.19
CA GLU A 194 -2.56 -2.94 9.00
C GLU A 194 -2.57 -4.25 9.82
N PRO A 195 -3.62 -5.10 9.70
CA PRO A 195 -3.79 -6.28 10.55
C PRO A 195 -2.74 -7.37 10.28
N THR A 196 -1.98 -7.27 9.22
CA THR A 196 -0.93 -8.21 8.83
C THR A 196 0.39 -7.99 9.57
N ASN A 197 0.55 -6.84 10.23
CA ASN A 197 1.75 -6.55 11.00
C ASN A 197 1.97 -7.57 12.11
N HIS A 198 3.21 -8.01 12.27
CA HIS A 198 3.64 -8.98 13.30
C HIS A 198 3.04 -10.39 13.17
N LEU A 199 2.44 -10.74 12.02
CA LEU A 199 1.97 -12.08 11.72
C LEU A 199 2.99 -12.83 10.86
N ASP A 200 3.14 -14.12 11.12
CA ASP A 200 3.84 -15.05 10.23
C ASP A 200 2.89 -15.61 9.15
N ALA A 201 3.39 -16.46 8.29
CA ALA A 201 2.60 -17.02 7.19
C ALA A 201 1.35 -17.78 7.67
N SER A 202 1.46 -18.52 8.79
CA SER A 202 0.34 -19.28 9.36
C SER A 202 -0.71 -18.35 9.97
N GLY A 203 -0.28 -17.31 10.68
CA GLY A 203 -1.16 -16.28 11.23
C GLY A 203 -1.88 -15.48 10.14
N LEU A 204 -1.20 -15.20 9.02
CA LEU A 204 -1.81 -14.54 7.85
C LEU A 204 -2.87 -15.42 7.18
N GLU A 205 -2.63 -16.71 7.03
CA GLU A 205 -3.60 -17.66 6.48
C GLU A 205 -4.83 -17.78 7.38
N PHE A 206 -4.60 -17.90 8.70
CA PHE A 206 -5.67 -17.90 9.69
C PHE A 206 -6.49 -16.61 9.63
N LEU A 207 -5.84 -15.44 9.66
CA LEU A 207 -6.50 -14.14 9.55
C LEU A 207 -7.34 -14.05 8.28
N THR A 208 -6.77 -14.41 7.12
CA THR A 208 -7.46 -14.38 5.82
C THR A 208 -8.74 -15.23 5.88
N THR A 209 -8.66 -16.43 6.49
CA THR A 209 -9.81 -17.34 6.65
C THR A 209 -10.89 -16.73 7.55
N GLN A 210 -10.49 -16.15 8.70
CA GLN A 210 -11.43 -15.51 9.62
C GLN A 210 -12.14 -14.30 9.01
N LEU A 211 -11.42 -13.46 8.28
CA LEU A 211 -12.00 -12.29 7.63
C LEU A 211 -12.96 -12.66 6.49
N ARG A 212 -12.67 -13.70 5.71
CA ARG A 212 -13.58 -14.21 4.68
C ARG A 212 -14.88 -14.78 5.26
N GLN A 213 -14.83 -15.32 6.47
CA GLN A 213 -15.98 -15.90 7.17
C GLN A 213 -16.73 -14.89 8.04
N HIS A 214 -16.24 -13.65 8.15
CA HIS A 214 -16.89 -12.62 8.96
C HIS A 214 -18.25 -12.24 8.38
N PRO A 215 -19.35 -12.42 9.12
CA PRO A 215 -20.70 -12.21 8.59
C PRO A 215 -21.09 -10.73 8.52
N GLY A 216 -20.39 -9.89 9.27
CA GLY A 216 -20.64 -8.45 9.38
C GLY A 216 -20.00 -7.63 8.28
N GLY A 217 -19.99 -6.31 8.45
CA GLY A 217 -19.26 -5.39 7.57
C GLY A 217 -17.77 -5.34 7.92
N LEU A 218 -16.91 -5.29 6.92
CA LEU A 218 -15.45 -5.30 7.08
C LEU A 218 -14.81 -4.14 6.31
N VAL A 219 -13.92 -3.39 6.97
CA VAL A 219 -12.97 -2.48 6.31
C VAL A 219 -11.56 -2.86 6.73
N VAL A 220 -10.69 -3.08 5.76
CA VAL A 220 -9.27 -3.40 5.99
C VAL A 220 -8.40 -2.37 5.28
N ALA A 221 -7.59 -1.64 6.04
CA ALA A 221 -6.45 -0.91 5.52
C ALA A 221 -5.22 -1.80 5.65
N SER A 222 -4.59 -2.17 4.54
CA SER A 222 -3.39 -3.00 4.55
C SER A 222 -2.54 -2.78 3.31
N HIS A 223 -1.25 -3.08 3.43
CA HIS A 223 -0.32 -3.17 2.31
C HIS A 223 -0.18 -4.60 1.76
N ASP A 224 -0.78 -5.60 2.39
CA ASP A 224 -0.80 -6.99 1.90
C ASP A 224 -1.84 -7.16 0.78
N ARG A 225 -1.36 -7.12 -0.47
CA ARG A 225 -2.19 -7.25 -1.68
C ARG A 225 -2.93 -8.59 -1.74
N ALA A 226 -2.30 -9.67 -1.26
CA ALA A 226 -2.91 -10.99 -1.25
C ALA A 226 -4.10 -11.03 -0.28
N LEU A 227 -3.95 -10.46 0.94
CA LEU A 227 -5.06 -10.35 1.88
C LEU A 227 -6.22 -9.55 1.27
N LEU A 228 -5.95 -8.37 0.71
CA LEU A 228 -6.98 -7.52 0.12
C LEU A 228 -7.68 -8.23 -1.04
N ARG A 229 -6.93 -8.89 -1.93
CA ARG A 229 -7.48 -9.67 -3.05
C ARG A 229 -8.38 -10.80 -2.58
N ASP A 230 -7.96 -11.52 -1.53
CA ASP A 230 -8.64 -12.72 -1.06
C ASP A 230 -9.90 -12.40 -0.21
N VAL A 231 -9.97 -11.18 0.38
CA VAL A 231 -10.98 -10.85 1.40
C VAL A 231 -11.96 -9.77 0.95
N THR A 232 -11.54 -8.80 0.11
CA THR A 232 -12.35 -7.60 -0.17
C THR A 232 -12.96 -7.60 -1.56
N THR A 233 -14.17 -7.03 -1.67
CA THR A 233 -14.91 -6.91 -2.93
C THR A 233 -15.02 -5.48 -3.44
N GLN A 234 -14.73 -4.51 -2.56
CA GLN A 234 -14.75 -3.08 -2.90
C GLN A 234 -13.45 -2.42 -2.42
N PHE A 235 -13.03 -1.39 -3.12
CA PHE A 235 -11.80 -0.65 -2.82
C PHE A 235 -12.10 0.84 -2.72
N ILE A 236 -11.65 1.46 -1.61
CA ILE A 236 -11.71 2.89 -1.38
C ILE A 236 -10.28 3.40 -1.53
N ASP A 237 -10.04 4.15 -2.61
CA ASP A 237 -8.72 4.69 -2.93
C ASP A 237 -8.62 6.15 -2.48
N LEU A 238 -7.73 6.42 -1.54
CA LEU A 238 -7.44 7.75 -0.99
C LEU A 238 -6.30 8.47 -1.73
N ASP A 239 -5.70 7.85 -2.74
CA ASP A 239 -4.68 8.50 -3.55
C ASP A 239 -5.28 9.67 -4.35
N PRO A 240 -4.45 10.62 -4.80
CA PRO A 240 -4.93 11.78 -5.52
C PRO A 240 -5.76 11.41 -6.75
N SER A 241 -6.93 12.02 -6.85
CA SER A 241 -7.83 11.92 -8.00
C SER A 241 -7.98 13.29 -8.67
N GLN A 242 -8.50 13.31 -9.90
CA GLN A 242 -8.81 14.55 -10.61
C GLN A 242 -9.81 15.43 -9.83
N SER A 243 -10.75 14.82 -9.12
CA SER A 243 -11.76 15.52 -8.32
C SER A 243 -11.27 15.96 -6.93
N GLY A 244 -10.11 15.45 -6.47
CA GLY A 244 -9.62 15.61 -5.11
C GLY A 244 -10.40 14.81 -4.07
N ARG A 245 -11.36 13.97 -4.47
CA ARG A 245 -12.16 13.12 -3.59
C ARG A 245 -11.71 11.66 -3.65
N PRO A 246 -11.90 10.86 -2.60
CA PRO A 246 -11.70 9.42 -2.66
C PRO A 246 -12.50 8.77 -3.77
N GLN A 247 -11.94 7.72 -4.36
CA GLN A 247 -12.59 6.94 -5.41
C GLN A 247 -13.00 5.58 -4.86
N VAL A 248 -14.19 5.11 -5.24
CA VAL A 248 -14.69 3.78 -4.86
C VAL A 248 -14.76 2.90 -6.11
N TYR A 249 -14.20 1.70 -6.00
CA TYR A 249 -14.17 0.70 -7.07
C TYR A 249 -14.84 -0.58 -6.59
N GLY A 250 -15.60 -1.22 -7.46
CA GLY A 250 -16.18 -2.54 -7.26
C GLY A 250 -15.35 -3.65 -7.91
N ASP A 251 -15.96 -4.84 -8.01
CA ASP A 251 -15.41 -6.01 -8.71
C ASP A 251 -14.07 -6.52 -8.18
N GLY A 252 -13.82 -6.29 -6.87
CA GLY A 252 -12.65 -6.80 -6.16
C GLY A 252 -11.33 -6.15 -6.59
N TYR A 253 -10.24 -6.87 -6.35
CA TYR A 253 -8.89 -6.39 -6.59
C TYR A 253 -8.62 -6.05 -8.07
N ASP A 254 -9.02 -6.94 -8.97
CA ASP A 254 -8.77 -6.77 -10.41
C ASP A 254 -9.60 -5.60 -10.97
N GLY A 255 -10.87 -5.47 -10.55
CA GLY A 255 -11.72 -4.33 -10.91
C GLY A 255 -11.18 -3.00 -10.40
N TRP A 256 -10.57 -2.97 -9.20
CA TRP A 256 -9.87 -1.79 -8.70
C TRP A 256 -8.68 -1.42 -9.57
N ILE A 257 -7.79 -2.38 -9.91
CA ILE A 257 -6.61 -2.13 -10.75
C ILE A 257 -7.02 -1.58 -12.13
N GLU A 258 -7.98 -2.24 -12.79
CA GLU A 258 -8.48 -1.80 -14.11
C GLU A 258 -9.18 -0.44 -14.04
N GLY A 259 -10.05 -0.26 -13.05
CA GLY A 259 -10.76 0.99 -12.83
C GLY A 259 -9.82 2.17 -12.56
N ARG A 260 -8.79 1.96 -11.73
CA ARG A 260 -7.74 2.94 -11.45
C ARG A 260 -6.96 3.31 -12.71
N ARG A 261 -6.55 2.33 -13.51
CA ARG A 261 -5.87 2.55 -14.80
C ARG A 261 -6.74 3.38 -15.76
N ALA A 262 -8.04 3.04 -15.86
CA ALA A 262 -8.98 3.75 -16.72
C ALA A 262 -9.25 5.19 -16.26
N VAL A 263 -9.43 5.42 -14.95
CA VAL A 263 -9.60 6.77 -14.38
C VAL A 263 -8.35 7.61 -14.63
N ARG A 264 -7.19 7.01 -14.43
CA ARG A 264 -5.92 7.66 -14.66
C ARG A 264 -5.71 8.06 -16.12
N ALA A 265 -5.95 7.16 -17.06
CA ALA A 265 -5.82 7.43 -18.49
C ALA A 265 -6.73 8.60 -18.92
N ARG A 266 -7.97 8.64 -18.43
CA ARG A 266 -8.89 9.75 -18.68
C ARG A 266 -8.38 11.08 -18.11
N TRP A 267 -7.80 11.06 -16.92
CA TRP A 267 -7.23 12.24 -16.30
C TRP A 267 -6.02 12.77 -17.10
N GLU A 268 -5.11 11.90 -17.51
CA GLU A 268 -3.95 12.25 -18.35
C GLU A 268 -4.40 12.83 -19.69
N GLN A 269 -5.40 12.24 -20.34
CA GLN A 269 -5.96 12.73 -21.58
C GLN A 269 -6.59 14.13 -21.41
N ALA A 270 -7.44 14.30 -20.39
CA ALA A 270 -8.09 15.57 -20.12
C ALA A 270 -7.09 16.70 -19.82
N HIS A 271 -6.02 16.40 -19.07
CA HIS A 271 -4.94 17.36 -18.80
C HIS A 271 -4.15 17.69 -20.08
N ALA A 272 -3.81 16.67 -20.89
CA ALA A 272 -3.08 16.85 -22.14
C ALA A 272 -3.88 17.69 -23.14
N ASP A 273 -5.17 17.44 -23.29
CA ASP A 273 -6.06 18.19 -24.19
C ASP A 273 -6.15 19.67 -23.79
N GLN A 274 -6.31 19.95 -22.48
CA GLN A 274 -6.32 21.33 -21.98
C GLN A 274 -4.97 22.03 -22.18
N ARG A 275 -3.86 21.33 -21.98
CA ARG A 275 -2.52 21.88 -22.26
C ARG A 275 -2.31 22.21 -23.72
N LEU A 276 -2.64 21.30 -24.63
CA LEU A 276 -2.53 21.52 -26.07
C LEU A 276 -3.35 22.71 -26.52
N GLU A 277 -4.58 22.84 -26.04
CA GLU A 277 -5.43 23.99 -26.37
C GLU A 277 -4.86 25.30 -25.79
N HIS A 278 -4.39 25.29 -24.54
CA HIS A 278 -3.74 26.44 -23.93
C HIS A 278 -2.49 26.86 -24.70
N GLU A 279 -1.63 25.94 -25.12
CA GLU A 279 -0.46 26.19 -25.94
C GLU A 279 -0.81 26.74 -27.34
N ARG A 280 -1.91 26.21 -27.93
CA ARG A 280 -2.44 26.70 -29.20
C ARG A 280 -2.90 28.17 -29.10
N LEU A 281 -3.65 28.50 -28.05
CA LEU A 281 -4.14 29.85 -27.78
C LEU A 281 -3.00 30.79 -27.43
N THR A 282 -2.00 30.36 -26.67
CA THR A 282 -0.81 31.13 -26.32
C THR A 282 -0.05 31.52 -27.60
N ARG A 283 0.23 30.55 -28.47
CA ARG A 283 0.88 30.81 -29.77
C ARG A 283 0.07 31.77 -30.66
N ALA A 284 -1.27 31.62 -30.64
CA ALA A 284 -2.15 32.54 -31.40
C ALA A 284 -2.15 33.96 -30.85
N ALA A 285 -2.11 34.12 -29.52
CA ALA A 285 -2.01 35.43 -28.86
C ALA A 285 -0.64 36.10 -29.11
N GLU A 286 0.46 35.33 -29.02
CA GLU A 286 1.81 35.80 -29.34
C GLU A 286 1.96 36.24 -30.81
N ALA A 287 1.42 35.45 -31.74
CA ALA A 287 1.40 35.83 -33.16
C ALA A 287 0.60 37.11 -33.42
N ALA A 288 -0.54 37.30 -32.71
CA ALA A 288 -1.32 38.54 -32.80
C ALA A 288 -0.56 39.71 -32.19
N ARG A 289 0.18 39.51 -31.10
CA ARG A 289 1.06 40.52 -30.48
C ARG A 289 2.22 40.90 -31.39
N GLY A 290 2.82 39.94 -32.10
CA GLY A 290 3.84 40.17 -33.10
C GLY A 290 3.34 41.08 -34.23
N LYS A 291 2.16 40.76 -34.77
CA LYS A 291 1.52 41.60 -35.81
C LYS A 291 1.21 43.02 -35.33
N LEU A 292 0.84 43.22 -34.06
CA LEU A 292 0.68 44.56 -33.47
C LEU A 292 2.00 45.32 -33.46
N ARG A 293 3.12 44.71 -33.10
CA ARG A 293 4.46 45.33 -33.08
C ARG A 293 4.95 45.68 -34.49
N ASP A 294 4.72 44.83 -35.46
CA ASP A 294 5.12 45.02 -36.85
C ASP A 294 4.25 46.08 -37.55
N SER A 295 2.95 46.18 -37.20
CA SER A 295 2.06 47.22 -37.74
C SER A 295 2.36 48.63 -37.22
N TRP A 296 3.13 48.77 -36.15
CA TRP A 296 3.62 50.06 -35.61
C TRP A 296 4.82 50.62 -36.39
N ARG A 297 5.50 49.86 -37.27
CA ARG A 297 6.60 50.38 -38.09
C ARG A 297 6.02 51.17 -39.26
N PRO A 298 6.35 52.47 -39.42
CA PRO A 298 5.77 53.29 -40.46
C PRO A 298 6.32 52.93 -41.85
N GLY A 299 5.49 52.20 -42.62
CA GLY A 299 5.71 51.99 -44.04
C GLY A 299 5.40 53.28 -44.78
N LYS A 300 6.36 53.81 -45.60
CA LYS A 300 6.17 55.00 -46.46
C LYS A 300 5.11 54.68 -47.52
N GLY A 301 3.94 55.37 -47.50
CA GLY A 301 3.09 55.43 -48.70
C GLY A 301 1.61 55.12 -48.65
N HIS A 302 0.93 54.94 -47.48
CA HIS A 302 -0.53 54.62 -47.40
C HIS A 302 -1.32 55.66 -46.62
N GLY A 303 -2.58 55.95 -47.07
CA GLY A 303 -3.44 57.01 -46.53
C GLY A 303 -3.80 56.79 -45.02
N ARG A 304 -4.04 57.92 -44.31
CA ARG A 304 -4.29 58.00 -42.89
C ARG A 304 -5.52 57.12 -42.40
N HIS A 305 -6.57 57.07 -43.24
CA HIS A 305 -7.82 56.35 -42.90
C HIS A 305 -7.68 54.81 -42.93
N GLU A 306 -7.03 54.27 -43.96
CA GLU A 306 -6.82 52.80 -44.04
C GLU A 306 -5.89 52.27 -42.93
N ARG A 307 -4.96 53.07 -42.44
CA ARG A 307 -4.05 52.71 -41.35
C ARG A 307 -4.77 52.63 -40.00
N ALA A 308 -5.73 53.53 -39.73
CA ALA A 308 -6.50 53.53 -38.48
C ALA A 308 -7.43 52.30 -38.41
N THR A 309 -8.06 51.92 -39.51
CA THR A 309 -8.96 50.75 -39.57
C THR A 309 -8.20 49.42 -39.46
N ARG A 310 -7.03 49.28 -40.09
CA ARG A 310 -6.17 48.09 -39.97
C ARG A 310 -5.58 47.95 -38.57
N ALA A 311 -5.14 49.04 -37.93
CA ALA A 311 -4.64 49.03 -36.56
C ALA A 311 -5.75 48.63 -35.56
N ALA A 312 -6.96 49.17 -35.72
CA ALA A 312 -8.11 48.82 -34.88
C ALA A 312 -8.47 47.32 -35.00
N GLY A 313 -8.50 46.75 -36.21
CA GLY A 313 -8.75 45.32 -36.43
C GLY A 313 -7.68 44.39 -35.82
N THR A 314 -6.39 44.84 -35.86
CA THR A 314 -5.30 44.08 -35.25
C THR A 314 -5.37 44.09 -33.71
N VAL A 315 -5.72 45.26 -33.12
CA VAL A 315 -5.96 45.38 -31.67
C VAL A 315 -7.13 44.54 -31.22
N GLN A 316 -8.27 44.58 -31.93
CA GLN A 316 -9.43 43.75 -31.62
C GLN A 316 -9.10 42.24 -31.70
N ALA A 317 -8.36 41.83 -32.74
CA ALA A 317 -7.95 40.42 -32.86
C ALA A 317 -7.02 39.97 -31.72
N PHE A 318 -6.13 40.85 -31.25
CA PHE A 318 -5.29 40.56 -30.08
C PHE A 318 -6.12 40.47 -28.81
N ASN A 319 -6.98 41.45 -28.54
CA ASN A 319 -7.82 41.44 -27.33
C ASN A 319 -8.70 40.20 -27.27
N ARG A 320 -9.39 39.86 -28.39
CA ARG A 320 -10.22 38.64 -28.46
C ARG A 320 -9.41 37.38 -28.14
N ARG A 321 -8.20 37.22 -28.69
CA ARG A 321 -7.34 36.06 -28.45
C ARG A 321 -6.78 36.02 -27.02
N SER A 322 -6.49 37.20 -26.44
CA SER A 322 -6.09 37.30 -25.04
C SER A 322 -7.25 36.90 -24.09
N GLU A 323 -8.48 37.35 -24.40
CA GLU A 323 -9.67 36.95 -23.65
C GLU A 323 -10.00 35.47 -23.81
N GLU A 324 -9.79 34.88 -25.00
CA GLU A 324 -9.90 33.44 -25.24
C GLU A 324 -8.88 32.65 -24.39
N LEU A 325 -7.62 33.11 -24.35
CA LEU A 325 -6.57 32.49 -23.54
C LEU A 325 -6.88 32.58 -22.03
N GLU A 326 -7.37 33.72 -21.55
CA GLU A 326 -7.74 33.92 -20.15
C GLU A 326 -8.92 33.00 -19.72
N ARG A 327 -9.89 32.79 -20.62
CA ARG A 327 -11.02 31.89 -20.40
C ARG A 327 -10.63 30.42 -20.39
N HIS A 328 -9.57 30.04 -21.14
CA HIS A 328 -9.10 28.65 -21.26
C HIS A 328 -7.87 28.38 -20.38
N ARG A 329 -7.99 28.65 -19.08
CA ARG A 329 -6.99 28.21 -18.11
C ARG A 329 -6.99 26.71 -17.98
N VAL A 330 -5.81 26.11 -17.81
CA VAL A 330 -5.71 24.69 -17.44
C VAL A 330 -6.25 24.54 -16.03
N THR A 331 -7.43 23.94 -15.90
CA THR A 331 -8.14 23.71 -14.63
C THR A 331 -7.99 22.29 -14.13
N VAL A 332 -7.71 21.34 -15.03
CA VAL A 332 -7.42 19.96 -14.66
C VAL A 332 -6.04 19.92 -14.01
N PRO A 333 -5.92 19.49 -12.75
CA PRO A 333 -4.63 19.39 -12.09
C PRO A 333 -3.71 18.40 -12.83
N GLU A 334 -2.41 18.65 -12.75
CA GLU A 334 -1.42 17.74 -13.34
C GLU A 334 -1.49 16.39 -12.61
N PRO A 335 -1.63 15.27 -13.36
CA PRO A 335 -1.60 13.96 -12.76
C PRO A 335 -0.23 13.71 -12.10
N PRO A 336 -0.16 13.08 -10.90
CA PRO A 336 1.11 12.71 -10.29
C PRO A 336 1.96 11.85 -11.25
N ALA A 337 3.27 12.04 -11.29
CA ALA A 337 4.15 11.24 -12.14
C ALA A 337 4.01 9.75 -11.80
N GLN A 338 3.95 8.88 -12.82
CA GLN A 338 3.97 7.43 -12.66
C GLN A 338 5.34 6.88 -12.98
N PHE A 339 5.71 5.82 -12.26
CA PHE A 339 6.88 5.04 -12.59
C PHE A 339 6.72 4.42 -13.98
N ARG A 340 7.75 4.60 -14.81
CA ARG A 340 7.90 3.92 -16.09
C ARG A 340 9.20 3.16 -16.06
N TRP A 341 9.13 1.86 -16.37
CA TRP A 341 10.33 1.06 -16.48
C TRP A 341 11.21 1.64 -17.60
N PRO A 342 12.47 2.01 -17.30
CA PRO A 342 13.35 2.53 -18.33
C PRO A 342 13.80 1.40 -19.27
N GLU A 343 13.93 1.72 -20.55
CA GLU A 343 14.42 0.80 -21.56
C GLU A 343 15.92 1.00 -21.73
N TRP A 344 16.66 -0.08 -21.76
CA TRP A 344 18.07 -0.11 -22.15
C TRP A 344 18.39 -1.44 -22.83
N ASP A 345 19.36 -1.42 -23.75
CA ASP A 345 19.76 -2.59 -24.50
C ASP A 345 20.74 -3.44 -23.70
N VAL A 346 20.44 -4.74 -23.58
CA VAL A 346 21.32 -5.75 -23.03
C VAL A 346 21.50 -6.86 -24.07
N PRO A 347 22.73 -7.21 -24.44
CA PRO A 347 22.97 -8.32 -25.38
C PRO A 347 22.39 -9.62 -24.82
N ALA A 348 21.50 -10.26 -25.57
CA ALA A 348 20.87 -11.51 -25.16
C ALA A 348 21.85 -12.69 -25.13
N GLY A 349 21.62 -13.66 -24.22
CA GLY A 349 22.35 -14.92 -24.15
C GLY A 349 23.81 -14.80 -23.67
N ARG A 350 24.17 -13.68 -23.02
CA ARG A 350 25.47 -13.52 -22.40
C ARG A 350 25.44 -14.04 -20.97
N GLN A 351 26.38 -14.92 -20.61
CA GLN A 351 26.52 -15.39 -19.25
C GLN A 351 26.86 -14.22 -18.30
N VAL A 352 26.10 -14.07 -17.23
CA VAL A 352 26.24 -13.00 -16.24
C VAL A 352 27.05 -13.49 -15.05
N LEU A 353 26.57 -14.56 -14.42
CA LEU A 353 27.25 -15.18 -13.28
C LEU A 353 26.91 -16.67 -13.15
N VAL A 354 27.81 -17.41 -12.49
CA VAL A 354 27.62 -18.82 -12.11
C VAL A 354 27.90 -18.97 -10.61
N CYS A 355 26.95 -19.51 -9.88
CA CYS A 355 27.11 -19.93 -8.50
C CYS A 355 27.51 -21.40 -8.46
N HIS A 356 28.61 -21.71 -7.76
CA HIS A 356 29.09 -23.06 -7.52
C HIS A 356 29.03 -23.34 -6.01
N ASP A 357 27.85 -23.70 -5.53
CA ASP A 357 27.57 -24.08 -4.16
C ASP A 357 28.16 -23.11 -3.08
N PRO A 358 27.98 -21.79 -3.22
CA PRO A 358 28.47 -20.85 -2.24
C PRO A 358 27.78 -21.07 -0.88
N THR A 359 28.55 -21.05 0.20
CA THR A 359 28.03 -21.10 1.56
C THR A 359 28.68 -20.04 2.44
N VAL A 360 27.99 -19.62 3.49
CA VAL A 360 28.46 -18.67 4.52
C VAL A 360 28.06 -19.21 5.87
N ALA A 361 29.05 -19.42 6.76
CA ALA A 361 28.83 -19.99 8.08
C ALA A 361 27.81 -19.16 8.88
N GLY A 362 26.82 -19.85 9.43
CA GLY A 362 25.75 -19.24 10.22
C GLY A 362 24.74 -18.38 9.45
N ARG A 363 24.91 -18.18 8.11
CA ARG A 363 24.03 -17.32 7.29
C ARG A 363 23.42 -18.01 6.07
N LEU A 364 24.21 -18.79 5.32
CA LEU A 364 23.77 -19.54 4.14
C LEU A 364 24.37 -20.94 4.22
N GLN A 365 23.55 -21.91 4.60
CA GLN A 365 23.98 -23.30 4.76
C GLN A 365 23.58 -24.20 3.59
N THR A 366 22.55 -23.79 2.85
CA THR A 366 22.07 -24.52 1.67
C THR A 366 22.95 -24.18 0.48
N PRO A 367 23.72 -25.12 -0.09
CA PRO A 367 24.50 -24.89 -1.28
C PRO A 367 23.56 -24.65 -2.48
N VAL A 368 23.91 -23.69 -3.35
CA VAL A 368 23.09 -23.28 -4.49
C VAL A 368 23.96 -23.27 -5.74
N SER A 369 23.67 -24.16 -6.69
CA SER A 369 24.26 -24.12 -8.02
C SER A 369 23.27 -23.56 -9.03
N VAL A 370 23.58 -22.39 -9.59
CA VAL A 370 22.75 -21.71 -10.58
C VAL A 370 23.60 -20.91 -11.55
N THR A 371 23.23 -20.96 -12.84
CA THR A 371 23.79 -20.10 -13.89
C THR A 371 22.74 -19.06 -14.26
N ILE A 372 23.17 -17.82 -14.44
CA ILE A 372 22.31 -16.69 -14.83
C ILE A 372 22.88 -16.08 -16.11
N ASP A 373 22.06 -16.06 -17.15
CA ASP A 373 22.33 -15.40 -18.41
C ASP A 373 21.50 -14.11 -18.54
N THR A 374 21.89 -13.19 -19.43
CA THR A 374 21.10 -11.98 -19.68
C THR A 374 19.69 -12.32 -20.16
N GLY A 375 18.69 -11.66 -19.56
CA GLY A 375 17.28 -11.95 -19.82
C GLY A 375 16.67 -13.02 -18.90
N ASP A 376 17.47 -13.74 -18.11
CA ASP A 376 16.95 -14.72 -17.16
C ASP A 376 16.13 -14.10 -16.02
N ARG A 377 15.21 -14.89 -15.50
CA ARG A 377 14.35 -14.58 -14.36
C ARG A 377 14.58 -15.64 -13.29
N LEU A 378 14.81 -15.19 -12.05
CA LEU A 378 15.01 -16.10 -10.95
C LEU A 378 14.29 -15.60 -9.71
N LEU A 379 13.51 -16.47 -9.08
CA LEU A 379 12.83 -16.21 -7.81
C LEU A 379 13.52 -16.98 -6.68
N LEU A 380 13.93 -16.28 -5.62
CA LEU A 380 14.46 -16.89 -4.40
C LEU A 380 13.37 -16.94 -3.33
N THR A 381 13.07 -18.14 -2.83
CA THR A 381 12.08 -18.37 -1.78
C THR A 381 12.71 -19.05 -0.56
N GLY A 382 12.03 -18.94 0.57
CA GLY A 382 12.46 -19.56 1.82
C GLY A 382 12.07 -18.71 3.04
N PRO A 383 12.06 -19.29 4.25
CA PRO A 383 11.70 -18.59 5.48
C PRO A 383 12.69 -17.47 5.83
N ASN A 384 12.32 -16.64 6.80
CA ASN A 384 13.24 -15.65 7.33
C ASN A 384 14.46 -16.33 7.95
N GLY A 385 15.66 -15.82 7.66
CA GLY A 385 16.91 -16.41 8.10
C GLY A 385 17.45 -17.58 7.25
N SER A 386 16.77 -17.97 6.16
CA SER A 386 17.26 -19.05 5.27
C SER A 386 18.48 -18.69 4.43
N GLY A 387 18.92 -17.42 4.45
CA GLY A 387 20.09 -16.97 3.71
C GLY A 387 19.80 -16.27 2.39
N LYS A 388 18.56 -15.91 2.07
CA LYS A 388 18.19 -15.19 0.83
C LYS A 388 19.04 -13.94 0.61
N SER A 389 19.02 -13.00 1.56
CA SER A 389 19.80 -11.74 1.46
C SER A 389 21.30 -11.99 1.43
N THR A 390 21.78 -13.06 2.10
CA THR A 390 23.19 -13.46 2.04
C THR A 390 23.57 -13.94 0.63
N LEU A 391 22.73 -14.79 0.00
CA LEU A 391 22.96 -15.24 -1.36
C LEU A 391 22.92 -14.07 -2.35
N LEU A 392 21.96 -13.14 -2.20
CA LEU A 392 21.91 -11.94 -3.03
C LEU A 392 23.14 -11.05 -2.86
N ALA A 393 23.63 -10.86 -1.63
CA ALA A 393 24.86 -10.11 -1.35
C ALA A 393 26.10 -10.77 -1.95
N LEU A 394 26.17 -12.11 -1.92
CA LEU A 394 27.20 -12.89 -2.61
C LEU A 394 27.12 -12.69 -4.13
N MET A 395 25.95 -12.77 -4.75
CA MET A 395 25.74 -12.52 -6.19
C MET A 395 26.15 -11.11 -6.59
N ALA A 396 25.82 -10.11 -5.76
CA ALA A 396 26.16 -8.70 -5.99
C ALA A 396 27.66 -8.38 -5.78
N GLY A 397 28.44 -9.29 -5.17
CA GLY A 397 29.85 -9.06 -4.85
C GLY A 397 30.09 -8.25 -3.58
N GLY A 398 29.07 -8.04 -2.76
CA GLY A 398 29.17 -7.38 -1.46
C GLY A 398 29.67 -8.28 -0.33
N LEU A 399 29.76 -9.59 -0.59
CA LEU A 399 30.24 -10.60 0.36
C LEU A 399 30.99 -11.69 -0.42
N GLU A 400 32.00 -12.30 0.22
CA GLU A 400 32.70 -13.46 -0.31
C GLU A 400 32.22 -14.75 0.40
N PRO A 401 32.10 -15.89 -0.30
CA PRO A 401 31.68 -17.13 0.32
C PRO A 401 32.81 -17.77 1.14
N ASP A 402 32.46 -18.45 2.24
CA ASP A 402 33.41 -19.23 3.04
C ASP A 402 33.80 -20.53 2.31
N SER A 403 32.89 -21.11 1.52
CA SER A 403 33.14 -22.23 0.63
C SER A 403 32.32 -22.14 -0.65
N GLY A 404 32.70 -22.88 -1.68
CA GLY A 404 32.16 -22.68 -3.02
C GLY A 404 32.77 -21.45 -3.70
N ARG A 405 32.17 -21.01 -4.81
CA ARG A 405 32.60 -19.79 -5.51
C ARG A 405 31.47 -19.19 -6.32
N ILE A 406 31.62 -17.92 -6.67
CA ILE A 406 30.74 -17.24 -7.65
C ILE A 406 31.62 -16.62 -8.73
N ASP A 407 31.44 -17.11 -9.94
CA ASP A 407 32.13 -16.62 -11.11
C ASP A 407 31.27 -15.54 -11.78
N ARG A 408 31.75 -14.29 -11.80
CA ARG A 408 31.08 -13.15 -12.46
C ARG A 408 31.79 -12.86 -13.77
N HIS A 409 31.03 -12.75 -14.86
CA HIS A 409 31.64 -12.44 -16.14
C HIS A 409 32.26 -11.03 -16.15
N PRO A 410 33.50 -10.87 -16.66
CA PRO A 410 34.15 -9.55 -16.72
C PRO A 410 33.33 -8.53 -17.53
N GLY A 411 33.21 -7.31 -16.98
CA GLY A 411 32.50 -6.20 -17.62
C GLY A 411 30.96 -6.24 -17.49
N ILE A 412 30.41 -7.13 -16.67
CA ILE A 412 29.00 -7.15 -16.31
C ILE A 412 28.71 -6.10 -15.26
N ARG A 413 27.60 -5.36 -15.44
CA ARG A 413 27.07 -4.42 -14.45
C ARG A 413 26.00 -5.11 -13.63
N ILE A 414 26.21 -5.17 -12.31
CA ILE A 414 25.27 -5.77 -11.36
C ILE A 414 24.80 -4.66 -10.44
N SER A 415 23.48 -4.42 -10.38
CA SER A 415 22.85 -3.49 -9.44
C SER A 415 21.99 -4.26 -8.45
N ALA A 416 22.05 -3.88 -7.19
CA ALA A 416 21.31 -4.53 -6.12
C ALA A 416 20.49 -3.54 -5.29
N LEU A 417 19.17 -3.75 -5.26
CA LEU A 417 18.27 -3.13 -4.31
C LEU A 417 18.27 -3.97 -3.03
N SER A 418 19.16 -3.67 -2.10
CA SER A 418 19.27 -4.35 -0.80
C SER A 418 18.08 -4.02 0.12
N GLN A 419 17.83 -4.85 1.13
CA GLN A 419 16.80 -4.58 2.14
C GLN A 419 17.13 -3.32 2.94
N GLU A 420 18.40 -3.11 3.28
CA GLU A 420 18.88 -1.92 3.95
C GLU A 420 19.10 -0.77 2.96
N ILE A 421 18.73 0.42 3.39
CA ILE A 421 18.97 1.65 2.60
C ILE A 421 20.44 2.02 2.75
N PRO A 422 21.15 2.37 1.65
CA PRO A 422 22.52 2.82 1.73
C PRO A 422 22.67 4.05 2.66
N ASP A 423 23.80 4.11 3.36
CA ASP A 423 24.14 5.26 4.22
C ASP A 423 24.52 6.47 3.35
N TRP A 424 23.54 7.29 3.06
CA TRP A 424 23.75 8.54 2.34
C TRP A 424 23.97 9.70 3.30
N ASP A 425 24.75 10.70 2.87
CA ASP A 425 24.80 11.98 3.59
C ASP A 425 23.40 12.60 3.69
N GLY A 426 22.80 12.51 4.85
CA GLY A 426 21.43 12.98 5.13
C GLY A 426 21.20 14.48 4.87
N ARG A 427 22.26 15.27 4.63
CA ARG A 427 22.21 16.71 4.30
C ARG A 427 21.93 16.95 2.82
N ARG A 428 22.27 15.99 1.95
CA ARG A 428 22.07 16.08 0.50
C ARG A 428 20.63 15.81 0.13
N THR A 429 20.20 16.44 -0.97
CA THR A 429 18.89 16.16 -1.56
C THR A 429 18.94 14.92 -2.44
N GLY A 430 17.77 14.28 -2.69
CA GLY A 430 17.68 13.14 -3.58
C GLY A 430 18.19 13.43 -4.99
N VAL A 431 17.93 14.62 -5.51
CA VAL A 431 18.46 15.07 -6.82
C VAL A 431 19.98 15.15 -6.83
N GLU A 432 20.60 15.67 -5.76
CA GLU A 432 22.07 15.77 -5.68
C GLU A 432 22.72 14.39 -5.62
N ILE A 433 22.14 13.46 -4.84
CA ILE A 433 22.64 12.08 -4.75
C ILE A 433 22.54 11.41 -6.11
N TYR A 434 21.38 11.50 -6.76
CA TYR A 434 21.14 10.90 -8.06
C TYR A 434 22.11 11.47 -9.12
N ARG A 435 22.27 12.79 -9.19
CA ARG A 435 23.17 13.42 -10.15
C ARG A 435 24.63 12.99 -9.94
N VAL A 436 25.13 13.00 -8.70
CA VAL A 436 26.51 12.56 -8.41
C VAL A 436 26.71 11.10 -8.80
N HIS A 437 25.70 10.25 -8.60
CA HIS A 437 25.76 8.84 -8.99
C HIS A 437 25.84 8.70 -10.54
N VAL A 438 24.96 9.36 -11.27
CA VAL A 438 24.94 9.36 -12.75
C VAL A 438 26.25 9.93 -13.33
N ASP A 439 26.77 11.01 -12.76
CA ASP A 439 28.04 11.63 -13.19
C ASP A 439 29.22 10.65 -13.03
N ARG A 440 29.21 9.83 -11.95
CA ARG A 440 30.24 8.78 -11.74
C ARG A 440 30.16 7.64 -12.75
N LEU A 441 28.95 7.30 -13.20
CA LEU A 441 28.75 6.24 -14.19
C LEU A 441 29.26 6.63 -15.57
N GLY A 442 29.43 7.93 -15.85
CA GLY A 442 29.77 8.45 -17.18
C GLY A 442 28.69 8.15 -18.22
N ASN A 443 27.53 7.72 -17.82
CA ASN A 443 26.40 7.34 -18.66
C ASN A 443 25.57 8.59 -18.99
N GLY A 444 25.83 9.25 -20.12
CA GLY A 444 25.01 10.33 -20.63
C GLY A 444 23.55 9.93 -20.99
N HIS A 445 23.20 8.66 -20.83
CA HIS A 445 21.90 8.08 -21.19
C HIS A 445 21.03 7.71 -19.98
N ALA A 446 21.48 7.93 -18.73
CA ALA A 446 20.64 7.68 -17.56
C ALA A 446 19.38 8.57 -17.59
N PRO A 447 18.17 8.03 -17.38
CA PRO A 447 16.94 8.81 -17.34
C PRO A 447 17.02 9.84 -16.22
N GLY A 448 16.49 11.05 -16.41
CA GLY A 448 16.40 12.04 -15.34
C GLY A 448 15.55 11.51 -14.18
N LEU A 449 15.90 11.79 -12.92
CA LEU A 449 15.16 11.31 -11.75
C LEU A 449 13.65 11.64 -11.83
N ALA A 450 13.31 12.83 -12.31
CA ALA A 450 11.91 13.26 -12.48
C ALA A 450 11.17 12.45 -13.56
N THR A 451 11.89 12.00 -14.61
CA THR A 451 11.27 11.24 -15.71
C THR A 451 11.02 9.78 -15.38
N THR A 452 11.70 9.25 -14.35
CA THR A 452 11.43 7.87 -13.87
C THR A 452 10.05 7.73 -13.23
N GLY A 453 9.45 8.83 -12.74
CA GLY A 453 8.21 8.79 -11.98
C GLY A 453 8.31 8.16 -10.59
N LEU A 454 9.52 7.80 -10.14
CA LEU A 454 9.75 7.20 -8.81
C LEU A 454 9.60 8.21 -7.68
N LEU A 455 10.03 9.46 -7.91
CA LEU A 455 9.96 10.53 -6.93
C LEU A 455 9.33 11.78 -7.55
N ALA A 456 8.31 12.33 -6.90
CA ALA A 456 7.78 13.64 -7.26
C ALA A 456 8.84 14.72 -7.06
N SER A 457 8.80 15.80 -7.86
CA SER A 457 9.82 16.87 -7.85
C SER A 457 10.04 17.48 -6.46
N GLY A 458 8.98 17.65 -5.67
CA GLY A 458 9.08 18.14 -4.29
C GLY A 458 9.81 17.16 -3.37
N ALA A 459 9.53 15.86 -3.50
CA ALA A 459 10.20 14.81 -2.72
C ALA A 459 11.67 14.68 -3.15
N ALA A 460 11.96 14.73 -4.44
CA ALA A 460 13.32 14.68 -4.97
C ALA A 460 14.22 15.84 -4.48
N GLY A 461 13.63 17.02 -4.26
CA GLY A 461 14.31 18.19 -3.67
C GLY A 461 14.44 18.14 -2.15
N THR A 462 13.86 17.16 -1.47
CA THR A 462 13.97 17.01 -0.02
C THR A 462 15.33 16.41 0.36
N ARG A 463 15.89 16.85 1.52
CA ARG A 463 17.09 16.23 2.09
C ARG A 463 16.80 14.78 2.47
N VAL A 464 17.70 13.85 2.12
CA VAL A 464 17.49 12.40 2.31
C VAL A 464 17.24 12.04 3.78
N GLY A 465 17.89 12.71 4.73
CA GLY A 465 17.62 12.52 6.15
C GLY A 465 16.22 12.94 6.63
N ARG A 466 15.43 13.62 5.77
CA ARG A 466 14.03 13.98 6.03
C ARG A 466 13.04 13.21 5.14
N MET A 467 13.52 12.38 4.26
CA MET A 467 12.67 11.51 3.43
C MET A 467 12.08 10.38 4.27
N SER A 468 10.85 9.98 3.94
CA SER A 468 10.29 8.73 4.48
C SER A 468 11.09 7.53 3.95
N GLN A 469 11.01 6.39 4.66
CA GLN A 469 11.66 5.14 4.20
C GLN A 469 11.22 4.77 2.78
N GLY A 470 9.94 4.92 2.45
CA GLY A 470 9.45 4.67 1.10
C GLY A 470 10.03 5.62 0.05
N GLN A 471 10.27 6.89 0.38
CA GLN A 471 10.94 7.84 -0.53
C GLN A 471 12.41 7.48 -0.72
N GLN A 472 13.11 7.10 0.35
CA GLN A 472 14.50 6.63 0.27
C GLN A 472 14.60 5.34 -0.54
N ARG A 473 13.67 4.39 -0.36
CA ARG A 473 13.59 3.15 -1.14
C ARG A 473 13.40 3.42 -2.64
N ARG A 474 12.50 4.37 -2.97
CA ARG A 474 12.28 4.81 -4.35
C ARG A 474 13.51 5.48 -4.96
N LEU A 475 14.26 6.26 -4.18
CA LEU A 475 15.54 6.82 -4.61
C LEU A 475 16.57 5.71 -4.88
N HIS A 476 16.67 4.71 -4.00
CA HIS A 476 17.58 3.58 -4.17
C HIS A 476 17.25 2.79 -5.47
N LEU A 477 15.97 2.50 -5.69
CA LEU A 477 15.54 1.87 -6.95
C LEU A 477 15.90 2.72 -8.18
N ALA A 478 15.72 4.05 -8.10
CA ALA A 478 16.11 4.95 -9.20
C ALA A 478 17.61 4.90 -9.50
N LEU A 479 18.46 4.80 -8.47
CA LEU A 479 19.91 4.65 -8.63
C LEU A 479 20.26 3.31 -9.30
N CYS A 480 19.66 2.20 -8.85
CA CYS A 480 19.86 0.90 -9.46
C CYS A 480 19.48 0.88 -10.95
N LEU A 481 18.36 1.49 -11.31
CA LEU A 481 17.91 1.55 -12.72
C LEU A 481 18.75 2.52 -13.56
N ALA A 482 19.34 3.56 -12.95
CA ALA A 482 20.25 4.48 -13.65
C ALA A 482 21.55 3.82 -14.08
N GLU A 483 21.97 2.76 -13.40
CA GLU A 483 23.15 1.96 -13.75
C GLU A 483 22.94 1.15 -15.04
N GLN A 484 21.70 0.97 -15.50
CA GLN A 484 21.36 0.13 -16.66
C GLN A 484 22.02 -1.24 -16.56
N PRO A 485 21.72 -2.03 -15.50
CA PRO A 485 22.45 -3.26 -15.20
C PRO A 485 22.20 -4.39 -16.21
N ASP A 486 23.18 -5.28 -16.34
CA ASP A 486 23.01 -6.57 -17.03
C ASP A 486 22.31 -7.58 -16.10
N LEU A 487 22.46 -7.41 -14.76
CA LEU A 487 21.76 -8.15 -13.72
C LEU A 487 21.21 -7.20 -12.65
N LEU A 488 19.90 -7.22 -12.46
CA LEU A 488 19.22 -6.52 -11.38
C LEU A 488 18.83 -7.49 -10.27
N ILE A 489 19.33 -7.25 -9.07
CA ILE A 489 19.06 -8.03 -7.87
C ILE A 489 18.12 -7.23 -6.98
N LEU A 490 17.01 -7.84 -6.55
CA LEU A 490 15.97 -7.18 -5.75
C LEU A 490 15.69 -7.99 -4.48
N ASP A 491 16.03 -7.41 -3.32
CA ASP A 491 15.70 -7.97 -2.01
C ASP A 491 14.48 -7.24 -1.43
N GLU A 492 13.36 -7.98 -1.29
CA GLU A 492 12.07 -7.47 -0.82
C GLU A 492 11.65 -6.16 -1.51
N PRO A 493 11.50 -6.15 -2.85
CA PRO A 493 11.32 -4.92 -3.62
C PRO A 493 10.00 -4.20 -3.33
N THR A 494 9.00 -4.89 -2.81
CA THR A 494 7.66 -4.33 -2.56
C THR A 494 7.55 -3.57 -1.24
N ASN A 495 8.50 -3.76 -0.32
CA ASN A 495 8.47 -3.12 1.00
C ASN A 495 8.49 -1.60 0.89
N HIS A 496 7.57 -0.93 1.60
CA HIS A 496 7.44 0.53 1.66
C HIS A 496 7.10 1.22 0.32
N LEU A 497 6.70 0.47 -0.70
CA LEU A 497 6.23 1.02 -1.97
C LEU A 497 4.69 1.13 -1.98
N SER A 498 4.16 2.08 -2.75
CA SER A 498 2.71 2.17 -2.99
C SER A 498 2.25 1.07 -3.94
N PHE A 499 0.98 0.69 -3.87
CA PHE A 499 0.40 -0.32 -4.76
C PHE A 499 0.67 -0.03 -6.24
N ALA A 500 0.44 1.22 -6.69
CA ALA A 500 0.68 1.60 -8.08
C ALA A 500 2.13 1.40 -8.51
N LEU A 501 3.07 1.65 -7.60
CA LEU A 501 4.49 1.46 -7.90
C LEU A 501 4.86 -0.02 -7.91
N VAL A 502 4.29 -0.81 -7.01
CA VAL A 502 4.50 -2.27 -7.00
C VAL A 502 3.95 -2.91 -8.28
N ASP A 503 2.75 -2.53 -8.73
CA ASP A 503 2.17 -3.04 -9.97
C ASP A 503 3.02 -2.67 -11.18
N ALA A 504 3.42 -1.38 -11.29
CA ALA A 504 4.29 -0.92 -12.37
C ALA A 504 5.69 -1.57 -12.34
N LEU A 505 6.21 -1.84 -11.14
CA LEU A 505 7.46 -2.59 -10.96
C LEU A 505 7.29 -4.04 -11.44
N THR A 506 6.22 -4.72 -11.04
CA THR A 506 5.92 -6.10 -11.44
C THR A 506 5.78 -6.23 -12.96
N ASP A 507 5.04 -5.31 -13.60
CA ASP A 507 4.93 -5.25 -15.07
C ASP A 507 6.32 -5.03 -15.72
N GLY A 508 7.13 -4.13 -15.16
CA GLY A 508 8.49 -3.84 -15.63
C GLY A 508 9.45 -5.01 -15.48
N LEU A 509 9.39 -5.75 -14.38
CA LEU A 509 10.21 -6.94 -14.13
C LEU A 509 9.96 -8.02 -15.19
N GLY A 510 8.70 -8.20 -15.62
CA GLY A 510 8.33 -9.14 -16.68
C GLY A 510 8.94 -8.78 -18.04
N SER A 511 9.03 -7.48 -18.35
CA SER A 511 9.47 -6.95 -19.66
C SER A 511 10.94 -6.52 -19.71
N ALA A 512 11.68 -6.57 -18.57
CA ALA A 512 13.07 -6.12 -18.50
C ALA A 512 13.99 -6.89 -19.49
N SER A 513 14.91 -6.20 -20.15
CA SER A 513 15.91 -6.82 -21.02
C SER A 513 17.07 -7.46 -20.25
N CYS A 514 17.37 -6.97 -19.04
CA CYS A 514 18.41 -7.52 -18.17
C CYS A 514 17.97 -8.80 -17.46
N ALA A 515 18.92 -9.55 -16.91
CA ALA A 515 18.60 -10.61 -15.95
C ALA A 515 18.02 -10.02 -14.66
N VAL A 516 17.07 -10.72 -14.03
CA VAL A 516 16.44 -10.28 -12.78
C VAL A 516 16.41 -11.41 -11.78
N VAL A 517 16.90 -11.13 -10.57
CA VAL A 517 16.79 -12.02 -9.40
C VAL A 517 15.97 -11.32 -8.33
N VAL A 518 14.90 -11.95 -7.89
CA VAL A 518 13.99 -11.41 -6.85
C VAL A 518 13.98 -12.34 -5.65
N ALA A 519 14.22 -11.81 -4.46
CA ALA A 519 13.89 -12.46 -3.20
C ALA A 519 12.71 -11.75 -2.56
N THR A 520 11.65 -12.48 -2.22
CA THR A 520 10.48 -11.88 -1.56
C THR A 520 9.69 -12.89 -0.74
N HIS A 521 8.94 -12.36 0.23
CA HIS A 521 7.90 -13.06 0.97
C HIS A 521 6.50 -12.48 0.70
N ASP A 522 6.40 -11.44 -0.16
CA ASP A 522 5.12 -10.88 -0.60
C ASP A 522 4.31 -11.93 -1.35
N ARG A 523 3.20 -12.37 -0.75
CA ARG A 523 2.34 -13.45 -1.27
C ARG A 523 1.77 -13.13 -2.66
N GLN A 524 1.46 -11.86 -2.93
CA GLN A 524 0.92 -11.48 -4.24
C GLN A 524 2.04 -11.43 -5.29
N LEU A 525 3.21 -10.89 -4.97
CA LEU A 525 4.34 -10.90 -5.89
C LEU A 525 4.77 -12.34 -6.23
N LEU A 526 4.74 -13.26 -5.26
CA LEU A 526 4.97 -14.69 -5.51
C LEU A 526 3.93 -15.30 -6.47
N ARG A 527 2.65 -14.89 -6.38
CA ARG A 527 1.60 -15.30 -7.34
C ARG A 527 1.84 -14.70 -8.72
N ASP A 528 2.20 -13.41 -8.79
CA ASP A 528 2.44 -12.69 -10.04
C ASP A 528 3.66 -13.26 -10.79
N LEU A 529 4.68 -13.72 -10.05
CA LEU A 529 5.92 -14.31 -10.58
C LEU A 529 5.92 -15.86 -10.59
N ALA A 530 4.79 -16.52 -10.40
CA ALA A 530 4.70 -17.98 -10.27
C ALA A 530 5.25 -18.76 -11.48
N GLY A 531 5.35 -18.12 -12.66
CA GLY A 531 5.96 -18.71 -13.85
C GLY A 531 7.50 -18.64 -13.90
N TRP A 532 8.17 -18.01 -12.93
CA TRP A 532 9.62 -17.86 -12.91
C TRP A 532 10.31 -19.12 -12.35
N PRO A 533 11.50 -19.49 -12.85
CA PRO A 533 12.35 -20.45 -12.19
C PRO A 533 12.60 -20.08 -10.73
N THR A 534 12.45 -21.05 -9.82
CA THR A 534 12.50 -20.78 -8.37
C THR A 534 13.60 -21.61 -7.72
N VAL A 535 14.41 -20.95 -6.88
CA VAL A 535 15.35 -21.57 -5.95
C VAL A 535 14.77 -21.46 -4.54
N ASP A 536 14.44 -22.61 -3.94
CA ASP A 536 13.91 -22.70 -2.58
C ASP A 536 15.04 -23.07 -1.60
N LEU A 537 15.38 -22.12 -0.73
CA LEU A 537 16.44 -22.28 0.27
C LEU A 537 16.02 -23.14 1.49
N THR A 538 14.80 -23.66 1.50
CA THR A 538 14.38 -24.63 2.55
C THR A 538 14.77 -26.06 2.22
N ARG A 539 14.95 -26.39 0.95
CA ARG A 539 15.26 -27.74 0.49
C ARG A 539 16.77 -27.95 0.49
N LEU A 540 17.25 -28.81 1.39
CA LEU A 540 18.59 -29.40 1.24
C LEU A 540 18.65 -30.12 -0.12
N PRO A 541 19.72 -29.95 -0.92
CA PRO A 541 19.85 -30.67 -2.18
C PRO A 541 19.78 -32.17 -1.86
N ILE A 542 18.85 -32.86 -2.51
CA ILE A 542 18.82 -34.32 -2.52
C ILE A 542 20.13 -34.73 -3.23
N ARG A 543 21.12 -35.17 -2.47
CA ARG A 543 22.29 -35.82 -3.06
C ARG A 543 21.77 -37.00 -3.87
N SER A 544 21.74 -36.87 -5.18
CA SER A 544 21.64 -38.03 -6.07
C SER A 544 22.83 -38.94 -5.77
N GLY A 545 22.58 -39.97 -4.99
CA GLY A 545 23.57 -40.99 -4.69
C GLY A 545 24.03 -41.58 -6.05
N SER A 546 25.29 -41.35 -6.36
CA SER A 546 25.95 -42.13 -7.37
C SER A 546 25.93 -43.58 -6.93
N ASN A 547 25.04 -44.40 -7.51
CA ASN A 547 25.20 -45.85 -7.51
C ASN A 547 26.52 -46.17 -8.25
N GLY A 548 27.55 -46.36 -7.49
CA GLY A 548 28.73 -47.05 -7.96
C GLY A 548 28.39 -48.54 -8.02
N GLU A 549 28.19 -49.06 -9.18
CA GLU A 549 28.30 -50.50 -9.43
C GLU A 549 29.76 -50.87 -9.48
N HIS A 550 30.07 -51.88 -8.70
CA HIS A 550 31.13 -52.83 -8.95
C HIS A 550 30.56 -54.07 -9.59
#